data_09a85701cfbc9ea955a2a8a055582f84
#
_entry.id   09a85701cfbc9ea955a2a8a055582f84
#
_cell.length_a   1.000
_cell.length_b   1.000
_cell.length_c   1.000
_cell.angle_alpha   90.00
_cell.angle_beta   90.00
_cell.angle_gamma   90.00
#
_symmetry.space_group_name_H-M   'P 1'
#
loop_
_entity.id
_entity.type
_entity.pdbx_description
1 polymer ?
#
loop_
_entity_poly.entity_id
_entity_poly.type
_entity_poly.pdbx_seq_one_letter_code
_entity_poly.pdbx_strand_id
1 'polypeptide(L)'
;MKNLSNVNILLYHEVSDFPERGKRIRKMGPADSLMVKRFEEQMAWVSEKPNTKVVTADDIFDKAEYDAKKIVVTFDDGFVGNYLFAFDILERYGFKATFFITVDDISKDRYMSWDQLGALHKNGHSIQSHTMTHPMLGECGEKRITYELEASKKMIEDKIGAPVKYLSLPYGSSDERVITIAKQIGFKAIFTSSYNHGNSDGKLYQVGRIQVKDIYPLKKFARLLNPNPAQILFIKVNEGSRRLIKKIIGLNNYRKLYRFMYRIEI
;
A
#
# COMPACT_ATOMS: atom_id res chain seq x y z
N MET A 1 -12.19 -4.21 19.88
CA MET A 1 -11.27 -4.12 18.72
C MET A 1 -12.00 -4.65 17.51
N LYS A 2 -11.89 -3.96 16.34
CA LYS A 2 -12.53 -4.45 15.10
C LYS A 2 -11.83 -5.70 14.60
N ASN A 3 -12.61 -6.73 14.27
CA ASN A 3 -12.09 -7.94 13.65
C ASN A 3 -11.93 -7.72 12.14
N LEU A 4 -10.69 -7.75 11.64
CA LEU A 4 -10.37 -7.62 10.21
C LEU A 4 -10.14 -9.00 9.54
N SER A 5 -10.57 -10.10 10.13
CA SER A 5 -10.37 -11.46 9.60
C SER A 5 -10.95 -11.63 8.18
N ASN A 6 -12.02 -10.91 7.86
CA ASN A 6 -12.68 -10.96 6.54
C ASN A 6 -12.24 -9.83 5.59
N VAL A 7 -11.11 -9.16 5.87
CA VAL A 7 -10.62 -8.03 5.07
C VAL A 7 -9.32 -8.40 4.37
N ASN A 8 -9.31 -8.38 3.05
CA ASN A 8 -8.10 -8.44 2.23
C ASN A 8 -7.67 -7.02 1.83
N ILE A 9 -6.44 -6.63 2.12
CA ILE A 9 -5.91 -5.33 1.77
C ILE A 9 -4.82 -5.51 0.71
N LEU A 10 -5.08 -5.02 -0.49
CA LEU A 10 -4.20 -5.13 -1.64
C LEU A 10 -3.24 -3.95 -1.70
N LEU A 11 -1.97 -4.22 -1.91
CA LEU A 11 -0.94 -3.21 -2.12
C LEU A 11 -0.50 -3.21 -3.59
N TYR A 12 -0.80 -2.12 -4.26
CA TYR A 12 -0.29 -1.74 -5.58
C TYR A 12 0.67 -0.54 -5.45
N HIS A 13 1.50 -0.32 -6.46
CA HIS A 13 2.27 0.90 -6.62
C HIS A 13 1.81 1.64 -7.88
N GLU A 14 2.28 1.29 -9.06
CA GLU A 14 1.89 1.92 -10.32
C GLU A 14 1.05 0.97 -11.17
N VAL A 15 -0.04 1.46 -11.75
CA VAL A 15 -0.76 0.81 -12.86
C VAL A 15 -0.50 1.63 -14.11
N SER A 16 0.17 1.04 -15.11
CA SER A 16 0.66 1.82 -16.25
C SER A 16 1.01 0.93 -17.43
N ASP A 17 0.78 1.45 -18.64
CA ASP A 17 1.29 0.90 -19.91
C ASP A 17 2.29 1.86 -20.57
N PHE A 18 2.90 2.77 -19.82
CA PHE A 18 3.96 3.62 -20.35
C PHE A 18 5.13 2.80 -20.89
N PRO A 19 5.79 3.25 -21.99
CA PRO A 19 6.95 2.56 -22.56
C PRO A 19 8.09 2.35 -21.55
N GLU A 20 8.24 3.26 -20.61
CA GLU A 20 9.22 3.21 -19.52
C GLU A 20 8.77 2.36 -18.32
N ARG A 21 7.61 1.71 -18.41
CA ARG A 21 7.15 0.79 -17.37
C ARG A 21 8.21 -0.25 -17.06
N GLY A 22 8.55 -0.40 -15.81
CA GLY A 22 9.63 -1.28 -15.38
C GLY A 22 11.04 -0.71 -15.52
N LYS A 23 11.25 0.44 -16.18
CA LYS A 23 12.50 1.21 -16.01
C LYS A 23 12.53 1.77 -14.60
N ARG A 24 13.71 1.79 -14.01
CA ARG A 24 13.90 2.19 -12.62
C ARG A 24 13.51 3.64 -12.38
N ILE A 25 12.36 3.85 -11.79
CA ILE A 25 12.05 5.09 -11.07
C ILE A 25 12.68 4.97 -9.68
N ARG A 26 13.15 6.10 -9.13
CA ARG A 26 13.96 6.19 -7.90
C ARG A 26 13.53 5.26 -6.74
N LYS A 27 12.27 4.84 -6.69
CA LYS A 27 11.67 4.07 -5.59
C LYS A 27 11.12 2.68 -6.00
N MET A 28 10.94 2.41 -7.30
CA MET A 28 10.30 1.20 -7.81
C MET A 28 11.28 0.19 -8.37
N GLY A 29 10.98 -1.10 -8.16
CA GLY A 29 11.55 -2.19 -8.94
C GLY A 29 10.70 -2.49 -10.18
N PRO A 30 11.26 -3.17 -11.22
CA PRO A 30 10.53 -3.49 -12.46
C PRO A 30 9.23 -4.29 -12.24
N ALA A 31 9.14 -5.04 -11.14
CA ALA A 31 7.98 -5.87 -10.81
C ALA A 31 6.86 -5.11 -10.07
N ASP A 32 7.09 -3.85 -9.71
CA ASP A 32 6.14 -3.08 -8.89
C ASP A 32 5.18 -2.24 -9.76
N SER A 33 5.47 -2.09 -11.08
CA SER A 33 4.53 -1.53 -12.05
C SER A 33 3.68 -2.63 -12.67
N LEU A 34 2.37 -2.52 -12.56
CA LEU A 34 1.38 -3.47 -13.06
C LEU A 34 0.82 -3.00 -14.41
N MET A 35 0.70 -3.92 -15.39
CA MET A 35 0.04 -3.61 -16.66
C MET A 35 -1.42 -3.25 -16.44
N VAL A 36 -1.93 -2.25 -17.18
CA VAL A 36 -3.33 -1.81 -17.15
C VAL A 36 -4.28 -2.98 -17.39
N LYS A 37 -4.02 -3.80 -18.40
CA LYS A 37 -4.82 -5.01 -18.68
C LYS A 37 -4.89 -5.97 -17.50
N ARG A 38 -3.77 -6.19 -16.79
CA ARG A 38 -3.75 -7.08 -15.62
C ARG A 38 -4.53 -6.51 -14.43
N PHE A 39 -4.46 -5.21 -14.23
CA PHE A 39 -5.25 -4.55 -13.21
C PHE A 39 -6.74 -4.69 -13.50
N GLU A 40 -7.15 -4.47 -14.76
CA GLU A 40 -8.53 -4.64 -15.20
C GLU A 40 -9.03 -6.08 -15.02
N GLU A 41 -8.24 -7.08 -15.43
CA GLU A 41 -8.57 -8.50 -15.23
C GLU A 41 -8.76 -8.83 -13.72
N GLN A 42 -7.97 -8.22 -12.85
CA GLN A 42 -8.09 -8.40 -11.40
C GLN A 42 -9.36 -7.74 -10.85
N MET A 43 -9.69 -6.52 -11.28
CA MET A 43 -10.90 -5.82 -10.84
C MET A 43 -12.17 -6.50 -11.38
N ALA A 44 -12.15 -6.96 -12.63
CA ALA A 44 -13.22 -7.79 -13.20
C ALA A 44 -13.43 -9.06 -12.36
N TRP A 45 -12.36 -9.78 -12.04
CA TRP A 45 -12.45 -10.98 -11.21
C TRP A 45 -13.02 -10.69 -9.82
N VAL A 46 -12.64 -9.55 -9.22
CA VAL A 46 -13.18 -9.13 -7.91
C VAL A 46 -14.68 -8.83 -8.00
N SER A 47 -15.13 -8.14 -9.06
CA SER A 47 -16.55 -7.76 -9.25
C SER A 47 -17.49 -8.97 -9.35
N GLU A 48 -16.98 -10.10 -9.82
CA GLU A 48 -17.74 -11.35 -9.94
C GLU A 48 -17.88 -12.12 -8.60
N LYS A 49 -17.24 -11.67 -7.51
CA LYS A 49 -17.25 -12.42 -6.25
C LYS A 49 -18.50 -12.13 -5.43
N PRO A 50 -19.37 -13.13 -5.16
CA PRO A 50 -20.54 -12.94 -4.32
C PRO A 50 -20.12 -12.52 -2.92
N ASN A 51 -20.96 -11.72 -2.27
CA ASN A 51 -20.77 -11.25 -0.89
C ASN A 51 -19.41 -10.57 -0.64
N THR A 52 -18.81 -9.95 -1.68
CA THR A 52 -17.55 -9.22 -1.59
C THR A 52 -17.80 -7.74 -1.89
N LYS A 53 -17.30 -6.85 -1.05
CA LYS A 53 -17.37 -5.39 -1.25
C LYS A 53 -15.97 -4.81 -1.34
N VAL A 54 -15.73 -3.97 -2.34
CA VAL A 54 -14.54 -3.14 -2.41
C VAL A 54 -14.81 -1.84 -1.67
N VAL A 55 -13.96 -1.52 -0.70
CA VAL A 55 -14.16 -0.41 0.24
C VAL A 55 -12.82 0.33 0.44
N THR A 56 -12.87 1.55 0.98
CA THR A 56 -11.67 2.30 1.37
C THR A 56 -11.15 1.91 2.75
N ALA A 57 -9.95 2.41 3.12
CA ALA A 57 -9.45 2.28 4.48
C ALA A 57 -10.39 2.94 5.51
N ASP A 58 -11.03 4.07 5.15
CA ASP A 58 -12.00 4.73 6.02
C ASP A 58 -13.18 3.81 6.37
N ASP A 59 -13.68 3.05 5.39
CA ASP A 59 -14.82 2.16 5.60
C ASP A 59 -14.52 1.05 6.61
N ILE A 60 -13.31 0.48 6.58
CA ILE A 60 -12.96 -0.62 7.51
C ILE A 60 -12.73 -0.15 8.95
N PHE A 61 -12.36 1.12 9.15
CA PHE A 61 -12.10 1.66 10.49
C PHE A 61 -13.27 2.49 11.06
N ASP A 62 -14.04 3.21 10.23
CA ASP A 62 -15.06 4.14 10.69
C ASP A 62 -16.48 3.51 10.71
N LYS A 63 -16.76 2.50 9.87
CA LYS A 63 -18.09 1.86 9.80
C LYS A 63 -18.20 0.62 10.68
N ALA A 64 -19.44 0.26 11.05
CA ALA A 64 -19.76 -0.94 11.82
C ALA A 64 -19.40 -2.24 11.07
N GLU A 65 -19.36 -3.36 11.79
CA GLU A 65 -19.12 -4.69 11.20
C GLU A 65 -20.06 -4.98 10.03
N TYR A 66 -19.50 -5.60 8.99
CA TYR A 66 -20.26 -6.06 7.83
C TYR A 66 -20.13 -7.58 7.75
N ASP A 67 -21.24 -8.27 7.45
CA ASP A 67 -21.24 -9.73 7.19
C ASP A 67 -20.51 -10.11 5.89
N ALA A 68 -20.23 -9.13 5.00
CA ALA A 68 -19.58 -9.37 3.72
C ALA A 68 -18.04 -9.38 3.82
N LYS A 69 -17.40 -10.19 2.98
CA LYS A 69 -15.96 -10.11 2.73
C LYS A 69 -15.59 -8.74 2.14
N LYS A 70 -14.51 -8.15 2.61
CA LYS A 70 -14.07 -6.84 2.13
C LYS A 70 -12.72 -6.93 1.43
N ILE A 71 -12.58 -6.13 0.38
CA ILE A 71 -11.30 -5.88 -0.28
C ILE A 71 -11.03 -4.38 -0.21
N VAL A 72 -9.85 -4.02 0.28
CA VAL A 72 -9.34 -2.65 0.23
C VAL A 72 -8.25 -2.60 -0.83
N VAL A 73 -8.48 -1.81 -1.88
CA VAL A 73 -7.46 -1.55 -2.90
C VAL A 73 -6.64 -0.36 -2.43
N THR A 74 -5.32 -0.54 -2.29
CA THR A 74 -4.42 0.55 -1.88
C THR A 74 -3.30 0.74 -2.89
N PHE A 75 -2.96 2.01 -3.14
CA PHE A 75 -1.83 2.40 -3.98
C PHE A 75 -0.84 3.21 -3.14
N ASP A 76 0.44 2.90 -3.24
CA ASP A 76 1.50 3.67 -2.60
C ASP A 76 2.18 4.61 -3.60
N ASP A 77 2.96 5.57 -3.10
CA ASP A 77 3.83 6.54 -3.78
C ASP A 77 3.13 7.71 -4.49
N GLY A 78 1.95 7.53 -5.09
CA GLY A 78 1.25 8.60 -5.80
C GLY A 78 1.58 8.72 -7.29
N PHE A 79 1.88 7.61 -7.98
CA PHE A 79 2.18 7.61 -9.41
C PHE A 79 1.01 8.04 -10.28
N VAL A 80 1.31 8.82 -11.34
CA VAL A 80 0.30 9.37 -12.26
C VAL A 80 -0.46 8.31 -13.05
N GLY A 81 0.15 7.16 -13.32
CA GLY A 81 -0.51 6.04 -13.99
C GLY A 81 -1.75 5.55 -13.24
N ASN A 82 -1.78 5.70 -11.91
CA ASN A 82 -2.94 5.34 -11.10
C ASN A 82 -4.14 6.27 -11.39
N TYR A 83 -3.91 7.54 -11.68
CA TYR A 83 -4.96 8.47 -12.11
C TYR A 83 -5.36 8.24 -13.57
N LEU A 84 -4.38 8.08 -14.48
CA LEU A 84 -4.64 7.97 -15.90
C LEU A 84 -5.28 6.64 -16.33
N PHE A 85 -5.06 5.56 -15.59
CA PHE A 85 -5.49 4.22 -15.98
C PHE A 85 -6.30 3.50 -14.89
N ALA A 86 -5.83 3.46 -13.63
CA ALA A 86 -6.51 2.69 -12.60
C ALA A 86 -7.82 3.35 -12.16
N PHE A 87 -7.89 4.68 -12.14
CA PHE A 87 -9.08 5.42 -11.74
C PHE A 87 -10.30 5.06 -12.61
N ASP A 88 -10.17 5.12 -13.95
CA ASP A 88 -11.27 4.78 -14.85
C ASP A 88 -11.74 3.33 -14.71
N ILE A 89 -10.80 2.41 -14.46
CA ILE A 89 -11.13 1.01 -14.21
C ILE A 89 -11.92 0.88 -12.91
N LEU A 90 -11.48 1.52 -11.84
CA LEU A 90 -12.16 1.50 -10.55
C LEU A 90 -13.58 2.06 -10.66
N GLU A 91 -13.76 3.20 -11.34
CA GLU A 91 -15.08 3.82 -11.55
C GLU A 91 -16.03 2.92 -12.36
N ARG A 92 -15.54 2.24 -13.39
CA ARG A 92 -16.36 1.29 -14.18
C ARG A 92 -16.95 0.16 -13.34
N TYR A 93 -16.24 -0.29 -12.31
CA TYR A 93 -16.71 -1.32 -11.37
C TYR A 93 -17.38 -0.74 -10.11
N GLY A 94 -17.51 0.57 -9.99
CA GLY A 94 -18.04 1.24 -8.80
C GLY A 94 -17.16 1.06 -7.56
N PHE A 95 -15.87 0.82 -7.73
CA PHE A 95 -14.91 0.56 -6.67
C PHE A 95 -14.24 1.86 -6.21
N LYS A 96 -14.00 1.97 -4.91
CA LYS A 96 -13.22 3.05 -4.32
C LYS A 96 -11.94 2.50 -3.69
N ALA A 97 -10.87 3.28 -3.78
CA ALA A 97 -9.53 2.88 -3.34
C ALA A 97 -8.95 3.89 -2.34
N THR A 98 -7.85 3.51 -1.69
CA THR A 98 -7.05 4.38 -0.82
C THR A 98 -5.68 4.62 -1.46
N PHE A 99 -5.29 5.89 -1.59
CA PHE A 99 -4.02 6.31 -2.15
C PHE A 99 -3.14 6.88 -1.04
N PHE A 100 -2.00 6.24 -0.80
CA PHE A 100 -0.96 6.71 0.11
C PHE A 100 0.09 7.46 -0.69
N ILE A 101 0.20 8.78 -0.50
CA ILE A 101 1.05 9.63 -1.33
C ILE A 101 2.30 10.09 -0.60
N THR A 102 3.42 10.11 -1.33
CA THR A 102 4.65 10.76 -0.90
C THR A 102 4.58 12.23 -1.33
N VAL A 103 4.49 13.13 -0.36
CA VAL A 103 4.17 14.55 -0.62
C VAL A 103 5.19 15.23 -1.52
N ASP A 104 6.48 15.05 -1.24
CA ASP A 104 7.56 15.68 -2.03
C ASP A 104 7.60 15.25 -3.50
N ASP A 105 6.96 14.15 -3.86
CA ASP A 105 6.96 13.68 -5.25
C ASP A 105 5.77 14.21 -6.05
N ILE A 106 4.73 14.72 -5.40
CA ILE A 106 3.53 15.24 -6.06
C ILE A 106 3.89 16.41 -6.98
N SER A 107 3.29 16.40 -8.18
CA SER A 107 3.53 17.32 -9.30
C SER A 107 4.92 17.21 -9.95
N LYS A 108 5.74 16.24 -9.58
CA LYS A 108 6.94 15.86 -10.33
C LYS A 108 6.58 14.96 -11.51
N ASP A 109 7.54 14.81 -12.44
CA ASP A 109 7.39 13.88 -13.56
C ASP A 109 6.99 12.48 -13.07
N ARG A 110 5.97 11.88 -13.74
CA ARG A 110 5.36 10.58 -13.43
C ARG A 110 4.58 10.48 -12.11
N TYR A 111 4.40 11.55 -11.37
CA TYR A 111 3.55 11.58 -10.18
C TYR A 111 2.30 12.42 -10.41
N MET A 112 1.25 12.12 -9.65
CA MET A 112 -0.01 12.88 -9.70
C MET A 112 0.20 14.34 -9.28
N SER A 113 -0.60 15.23 -9.87
CA SER A 113 -0.74 16.60 -9.37
C SER A 113 -1.72 16.67 -8.19
N TRP A 114 -1.71 17.79 -7.46
CA TRP A 114 -2.71 18.04 -6.41
C TRP A 114 -4.14 18.09 -6.96
N ASP A 115 -4.33 18.60 -8.18
CA ASP A 115 -5.65 18.62 -8.82
C ASP A 115 -6.17 17.22 -9.12
N GLN A 116 -5.29 16.31 -9.57
CA GLN A 116 -5.62 14.90 -9.79
C GLN A 116 -5.98 14.19 -8.49
N LEU A 117 -5.23 14.44 -7.40
CA LEU A 117 -5.55 13.92 -6.08
C LEU A 117 -6.88 14.47 -5.55
N GLY A 118 -7.14 15.76 -5.77
CA GLY A 118 -8.43 16.40 -5.45
C GLY A 118 -9.59 15.79 -6.24
N ALA A 119 -9.38 15.45 -7.52
CA ALA A 119 -10.38 14.77 -8.33
C ALA A 119 -10.67 13.35 -7.82
N LEU A 120 -9.65 12.57 -7.46
CA LEU A 120 -9.83 11.27 -6.82
C LEU A 120 -10.64 11.39 -5.53
N HIS A 121 -10.30 12.36 -4.67
CA HIS A 121 -11.03 12.58 -3.42
C HIS A 121 -12.50 12.92 -3.64
N LYS A 122 -12.81 13.85 -4.58
CA LYS A 122 -14.18 14.24 -4.95
C LYS A 122 -15.01 13.05 -5.46
N ASN A 123 -14.37 12.06 -6.06
CA ASN A 123 -15.00 10.82 -6.50
C ASN A 123 -15.03 9.72 -5.40
N GLY A 124 -14.76 10.06 -4.14
CA GLY A 124 -14.93 9.16 -2.98
C GLY A 124 -13.74 8.25 -2.70
N HIS A 125 -12.59 8.47 -3.34
CA HIS A 125 -11.35 7.79 -2.96
C HIS A 125 -10.73 8.44 -1.72
N SER A 126 -9.99 7.65 -0.93
CA SER A 126 -9.31 8.11 0.28
C SER A 126 -7.86 8.49 -0.05
N ILE A 127 -7.44 9.72 0.29
CA ILE A 127 -6.05 10.19 0.12
C ILE A 127 -5.38 10.22 1.49
N GLN A 128 -4.27 9.49 1.64
CA GLN A 128 -3.61 9.25 2.90
C GLN A 128 -2.08 9.42 2.79
N SER A 129 -1.36 9.40 3.91
CA SER A 129 0.07 9.70 3.94
C SER A 129 0.96 8.50 3.64
N HIS A 130 1.96 8.70 2.78
CA HIS A 130 3.14 7.85 2.61
C HIS A 130 4.43 8.58 2.96
N THR A 131 4.38 9.42 4.02
CA THR A 131 5.44 10.33 4.50
C THR A 131 5.70 11.54 3.59
N MET A 132 6.58 12.42 4.03
CA MET A 132 6.98 13.60 3.26
C MET A 132 7.93 13.25 2.11
N THR A 133 9.04 12.55 2.42
CA THR A 133 10.14 12.29 1.47
C THR A 133 10.46 10.82 1.23
N HIS A 134 9.62 9.90 1.74
CA HIS A 134 9.77 8.45 1.60
C HIS A 134 11.05 7.86 2.23
N PRO A 135 11.44 8.20 3.46
CA PRO A 135 12.61 7.61 4.11
C PRO A 135 12.31 6.24 4.71
N MET A 136 13.33 5.51 5.09
CA MET A 136 13.21 4.37 6.00
C MET A 136 13.07 4.90 7.44
N LEU A 137 11.83 5.04 7.91
CA LEU A 137 11.56 5.66 9.21
C LEU A 137 12.29 4.99 10.37
N GLY A 138 12.42 3.65 10.37
CA GLY A 138 13.16 2.94 11.42
C GLY A 138 14.66 3.24 11.47
N GLU A 139 15.23 3.87 10.42
CA GLU A 139 16.63 4.31 10.38
C GLU A 139 16.77 5.80 10.71
N CYS A 140 15.65 6.52 10.89
CA CYS A 140 15.64 7.95 11.19
C CYS A 140 15.72 8.22 12.70
N GLY A 141 16.26 9.40 13.07
CA GLY A 141 16.09 9.93 14.42
C GLY A 141 14.67 10.47 14.64
N GLU A 142 14.25 10.58 15.91
CA GLU A 142 12.87 10.97 16.28
C GLU A 142 12.44 12.31 15.68
N LYS A 143 13.28 13.33 15.68
CA LYS A 143 13.00 14.63 15.06
C LYS A 143 12.64 14.48 13.56
N ARG A 144 13.37 13.61 12.86
CA ARG A 144 13.09 13.35 11.44
C ARG A 144 11.80 12.56 11.27
N ILE A 145 11.55 11.55 12.11
CA ILE A 145 10.29 10.79 12.10
C ILE A 145 9.11 11.75 12.31
N THR A 146 9.17 12.59 13.32
CA THR A 146 8.11 13.58 13.63
C THR A 146 7.86 14.49 12.43
N TYR A 147 8.90 15.09 11.84
CA TYR A 147 8.78 15.93 10.65
C TYR A 147 8.11 15.20 9.47
N GLU A 148 8.58 13.98 9.16
CA GLU A 148 8.05 13.19 8.04
C GLU A 148 6.55 12.92 8.18
N LEU A 149 6.10 12.66 9.39
CA LEU A 149 4.72 12.30 9.67
C LEU A 149 3.81 13.53 9.82
N GLU A 150 4.22 14.55 10.59
CA GLU A 150 3.42 15.77 10.79
C GLU A 150 3.32 16.61 9.51
N ALA A 151 4.45 16.85 8.84
CA ALA A 151 4.47 17.69 7.64
C ALA A 151 3.66 17.04 6.50
N SER A 152 3.78 15.72 6.29
CA SER A 152 3.00 15.04 5.27
C SER A 152 1.51 15.06 5.58
N LYS A 153 1.13 14.77 6.82
CA LYS A 153 -0.27 14.80 7.25
C LYS A 153 -0.86 16.18 7.03
N LYS A 154 -0.21 17.21 7.54
CA LYS A 154 -0.68 18.61 7.43
C LYS A 154 -0.81 19.05 5.98
N MET A 155 0.22 18.80 5.14
CA MET A 155 0.20 19.22 3.73
C MET A 155 -0.95 18.57 2.95
N ILE A 156 -1.22 17.29 3.17
CA ILE A 156 -2.33 16.59 2.50
C ILE A 156 -3.66 17.15 2.99
N GLU A 157 -3.82 17.35 4.30
CA GLU A 157 -5.05 17.92 4.87
C GLU A 157 -5.32 19.32 4.33
N ASP A 158 -4.29 20.20 4.27
CA ASP A 158 -4.39 21.55 3.73
C ASP A 158 -4.76 21.58 2.24
N LYS A 159 -4.26 20.63 1.43
CA LYS A 159 -4.48 20.58 -0.02
C LYS A 159 -5.77 19.88 -0.42
N ILE A 160 -6.15 18.83 0.30
CA ILE A 160 -7.32 17.98 -0.05
C ILE A 160 -8.57 18.43 0.71
N GLY A 161 -8.42 19.06 1.88
CA GLY A 161 -9.54 19.48 2.72
C GLY A 161 -10.19 18.32 3.48
N ALA A 162 -9.49 17.21 3.67
CA ALA A 162 -9.99 16.01 4.34
C ALA A 162 -8.96 15.46 5.32
N PRO A 163 -9.40 14.81 6.42
CA PRO A 163 -8.49 14.32 7.45
C PRO A 163 -7.64 13.16 6.97
N VAL A 164 -6.34 13.20 7.26
CA VAL A 164 -5.39 12.10 7.05
C VAL A 164 -5.32 11.26 8.32
N LYS A 165 -5.85 10.05 8.24
CA LYS A 165 -6.01 9.14 9.39
C LYS A 165 -5.04 7.96 9.34
N TYR A 166 -4.50 7.64 8.18
CA TYR A 166 -3.72 6.43 7.94
C TYR A 166 -2.35 6.75 7.35
N LEU A 167 -1.36 5.95 7.77
CA LEU A 167 0.01 6.03 7.30
C LEU A 167 0.40 4.72 6.62
N SER A 168 0.95 4.77 5.40
CA SER A 168 1.68 3.65 4.83
C SER A 168 3.18 3.83 5.08
N LEU A 169 3.85 2.77 5.54
CA LEU A 169 5.28 2.82 5.85
C LEU A 169 6.14 2.57 4.62
N PRO A 170 7.00 3.52 4.21
CA PRO A 170 8.00 3.28 3.18
C PRO A 170 8.85 2.04 3.50
N TYR A 171 8.94 1.11 2.56
CA TYR A 171 9.67 -0.17 2.70
C TYR A 171 9.20 -1.07 3.85
N GLY A 172 8.08 -0.75 4.51
CA GLY A 172 7.65 -1.38 5.75
C GLY A 172 8.61 -1.15 6.92
N SER A 173 9.43 -0.08 6.86
CA SER A 173 10.47 0.20 7.85
C SER A 173 9.90 0.93 9.05
N SER A 174 9.89 0.28 10.22
CA SER A 174 9.46 0.89 11.49
C SER A 174 10.11 0.21 12.69
N ASP A 175 10.12 0.93 13.80
CA ASP A 175 10.39 0.45 15.16
C ASP A 175 9.36 1.05 16.13
N GLU A 176 9.50 0.78 17.43
CA GLU A 176 8.58 1.26 18.48
C GLU A 176 8.50 2.81 18.54
N ARG A 177 9.57 3.53 18.17
CA ARG A 177 9.59 5.00 18.13
C ARG A 177 8.64 5.50 17.04
N VAL A 178 8.71 4.92 15.84
CA VAL A 178 7.84 5.27 14.71
C VAL A 178 6.36 5.05 15.08
N ILE A 179 6.06 3.90 15.71
CA ILE A 179 4.70 3.56 16.13
C ILE A 179 4.18 4.55 17.18
N THR A 180 5.02 4.88 18.17
CA THR A 180 4.67 5.80 19.24
C THR A 180 4.41 7.21 18.71
N ILE A 181 5.31 7.75 17.88
CA ILE A 181 5.19 9.07 17.29
C ILE A 181 3.95 9.14 16.37
N ALA A 182 3.72 8.13 15.53
CA ALA A 182 2.53 8.08 14.68
C ALA A 182 1.22 8.11 15.49
N LYS A 183 1.17 7.41 16.64
CA LYS A 183 0.03 7.47 17.57
C LYS A 183 -0.16 8.86 18.16
N GLN A 184 0.92 9.50 18.61
CA GLN A 184 0.89 10.85 19.19
C GLN A 184 0.40 11.90 18.19
N ILE A 185 0.79 11.77 16.91
CA ILE A 185 0.34 12.63 15.81
C ILE A 185 -1.14 12.38 15.45
N GLY A 186 -1.72 11.26 15.91
CA GLY A 186 -3.14 10.95 15.74
C GLY A 186 -3.46 10.08 14.52
N PHE A 187 -2.49 9.35 13.96
CA PHE A 187 -2.81 8.30 13.00
C PHE A 187 -3.60 7.17 13.67
N LYS A 188 -4.69 6.72 13.03
CA LYS A 188 -5.54 5.64 13.52
C LYS A 188 -4.98 4.25 13.20
N ALA A 189 -4.30 4.11 12.06
CA ALA A 189 -3.65 2.87 11.67
C ALA A 189 -2.44 3.09 10.77
N ILE A 190 -1.52 2.12 10.82
CA ILE A 190 -0.30 2.06 10.01
C ILE A 190 -0.39 0.86 9.10
N PHE A 191 -0.28 1.08 7.79
CA PHE A 191 -0.26 0.06 6.77
C PHE A 191 1.18 -0.36 6.48
N THR A 192 1.45 -1.64 6.56
CA THR A 192 2.77 -2.22 6.31
C THR A 192 2.79 -2.98 4.99
N SER A 193 3.97 -3.34 4.50
CA SER A 193 4.15 -4.22 3.36
C SER A 193 4.29 -5.71 3.75
N SER A 194 4.14 -6.05 5.02
CA SER A 194 4.10 -7.43 5.49
C SER A 194 2.80 -8.10 5.06
N TYR A 195 2.86 -9.35 4.63
CA TYR A 195 1.66 -10.11 4.33
C TYR A 195 0.92 -10.41 5.65
N ASN A 196 -0.29 -9.93 5.74
CA ASN A 196 -1.18 -10.32 6.82
C ASN A 196 -2.57 -10.59 6.24
N HIS A 197 -3.01 -11.83 6.37
CA HIS A 197 -4.35 -12.22 5.97
C HIS A 197 -5.27 -12.05 7.18
N GLY A 198 -5.98 -10.94 7.21
CA GLY A 198 -6.87 -10.59 8.31
C GLY A 198 -6.09 -10.48 9.63
N ASN A 199 -5.87 -9.34 10.11
CA ASN A 199 -5.17 -8.94 11.35
C ASN A 199 -5.18 -10.01 12.47
N SER A 200 -4.42 -11.11 12.29
CA SER A 200 -4.46 -12.29 13.15
C SER A 200 -3.85 -12.07 14.54
N ASP A 201 -3.13 -10.96 14.74
CA ASP A 201 -2.43 -10.66 15.99
C ASP A 201 -3.17 -9.67 16.90
N GLY A 202 -4.41 -9.30 16.57
CA GLY A 202 -5.23 -8.42 17.42
C GLY A 202 -4.74 -6.96 17.55
N LYS A 203 -3.64 -6.61 16.89
CA LYS A 203 -3.09 -5.24 16.85
C LYS A 203 -3.66 -4.47 15.69
N LEU A 204 -4.81 -3.83 15.88
CA LEU A 204 -5.47 -3.00 14.86
C LEU A 204 -4.62 -1.82 14.35
N TYR A 205 -3.60 -1.42 15.10
CA TYR A 205 -2.78 -0.28 14.76
C TYR A 205 -1.75 -0.55 13.66
N GLN A 206 -1.34 -1.79 13.45
CA GLN A 206 -0.47 -2.21 12.35
C GLN A 206 -1.22 -3.17 11.44
N VAL A 207 -1.39 -2.80 10.19
CA VAL A 207 -2.20 -3.52 9.23
C VAL A 207 -1.32 -4.05 8.10
N GLY A 208 -1.30 -5.35 7.92
CA GLY A 208 -0.57 -5.99 6.83
C GLY A 208 -1.32 -5.94 5.51
N ARG A 209 -0.60 -6.03 4.39
CA ARG A 209 -1.17 -5.98 3.04
C ARG A 209 -0.65 -7.10 2.14
N ILE A 210 -1.44 -7.43 1.14
CA ILE A 210 -1.11 -8.40 0.09
C ILE A 210 -0.47 -7.63 -1.06
N GLN A 211 0.85 -7.73 -1.22
CA GLN A 211 1.55 -7.10 -2.34
C GLN A 211 1.18 -7.79 -3.65
N VAL A 212 0.66 -7.03 -4.61
CA VAL A 212 0.35 -7.49 -5.97
C VAL A 212 1.50 -7.11 -6.91
N LYS A 213 1.96 -8.08 -7.72
CA LYS A 213 3.06 -7.89 -8.67
C LYS A 213 2.63 -8.24 -10.08
N ASP A 214 3.22 -7.57 -11.08
CA ASP A 214 2.93 -7.80 -12.50
C ASP A 214 3.15 -9.26 -12.94
N ILE A 215 4.14 -9.93 -12.38
CA ILE A 215 4.43 -11.33 -12.66
C ILE A 215 3.37 -12.32 -12.14
N TYR A 216 2.34 -11.85 -11.42
CA TYR A 216 1.32 -12.73 -10.87
C TYR A 216 0.20 -12.95 -11.88
N PRO A 217 0.04 -14.18 -12.42
CA PRO A 217 -1.14 -14.52 -13.21
C PRO A 217 -2.40 -14.43 -12.34
N LEU A 218 -3.55 -14.21 -12.97
CA LEU A 218 -4.85 -14.07 -12.27
C LEU A 218 -5.13 -15.22 -11.28
N LYS A 219 -4.77 -16.46 -11.64
CA LYS A 219 -4.90 -17.62 -10.74
C LYS A 219 -4.10 -17.47 -9.44
N LYS A 220 -2.90 -16.85 -9.50
CA LYS A 220 -2.10 -16.57 -8.30
C LYS A 220 -2.72 -15.43 -7.48
N PHE A 221 -3.20 -14.38 -8.13
CA PHE A 221 -3.95 -13.31 -7.49
C PHE A 221 -5.16 -13.86 -6.71
N ALA A 222 -5.98 -14.68 -7.34
CA ALA A 222 -7.13 -15.33 -6.71
C ALA A 222 -6.75 -16.17 -5.46
N ARG A 223 -5.63 -16.90 -5.53
CA ARG A 223 -5.11 -17.66 -4.38
C ARG A 223 -4.61 -16.79 -3.23
N LEU A 224 -4.04 -15.63 -3.52
CA LEU A 224 -3.60 -14.68 -2.48
C LEU A 224 -4.77 -14.12 -1.68
N LEU A 225 -5.94 -13.97 -2.31
CA LEU A 225 -7.16 -13.50 -1.64
C LEU A 225 -7.89 -14.62 -0.86
N ASN A 226 -7.59 -15.88 -1.15
CA ASN A 226 -8.19 -17.06 -0.49
C ASN A 226 -7.10 -18.12 -0.27
N PRO A 227 -6.07 -17.85 0.56
CA PRO A 227 -5.01 -18.81 0.80
C PRO A 227 -5.49 -19.97 1.66
N ASN A 228 -5.06 -21.17 1.33
CA ASN A 228 -5.23 -22.31 2.21
C ASN A 228 -4.24 -22.26 3.42
N PRO A 229 -4.46 -23.05 4.47
CA PRO A 229 -3.61 -23.04 5.67
C PRO A 229 -2.10 -23.27 5.38
N ALA A 230 -1.77 -24.16 4.44
CA ALA A 230 -0.39 -24.44 4.05
C ALA A 230 0.26 -23.22 3.38
N GLN A 231 -0.48 -22.48 2.56
CA GLN A 231 -0.01 -21.25 1.94
C GLN A 231 0.22 -20.14 2.97
N ILE A 232 -0.67 -20.01 3.95
CA ILE A 232 -0.51 -19.06 5.06
C ILE A 232 0.78 -19.38 5.83
N LEU A 233 1.00 -20.64 6.17
CA LEU A 233 2.21 -21.09 6.87
C LEU A 233 3.48 -20.79 6.04
N PHE A 234 3.47 -21.14 4.76
CA PHE A 234 4.60 -20.87 3.84
C PHE A 234 4.93 -19.37 3.75
N ILE A 235 3.92 -18.51 3.67
CA ILE A 235 4.12 -17.05 3.63
C ILE A 235 4.71 -16.55 4.95
N LYS A 236 4.19 -17.00 6.11
CA LYS A 236 4.69 -16.62 7.43
C LYS A 236 6.14 -17.05 7.62
N VAL A 237 6.51 -18.27 7.21
CA VAL A 237 7.89 -18.78 7.28
C VAL A 237 8.82 -17.95 6.39
N ASN A 238 8.42 -17.66 5.16
CA ASN A 238 9.21 -16.84 4.24
C ASN A 238 9.41 -15.40 4.75
N GLU A 239 8.39 -14.78 5.33
CA GLU A 239 8.51 -13.46 5.94
C GLU A 239 9.41 -13.48 7.18
N GLY A 240 9.26 -14.48 8.02
CA GLY A 240 10.12 -14.69 9.19
C GLY A 240 11.60 -14.83 8.78
N SER A 241 11.89 -15.66 7.79
CA SER A 241 13.24 -15.85 7.24
C SER A 241 13.81 -14.55 6.66
N ARG A 242 13.03 -13.80 5.88
CA ARG A 242 13.45 -12.50 5.33
C ARG A 242 13.74 -11.48 6.43
N ARG A 243 12.90 -11.45 7.48
CA ARG A 243 13.09 -10.57 8.63
C ARG A 243 14.37 -10.91 9.38
N LEU A 244 14.62 -12.21 9.60
CA LEU A 244 15.85 -12.71 10.24
C LEU A 244 17.09 -12.36 9.43
N ILE A 245 17.08 -12.61 8.11
CA ILE A 245 18.20 -12.27 7.21
C ILE A 245 18.47 -10.76 7.26
N LYS A 246 17.43 -9.90 7.15
CA LYS A 246 17.59 -8.45 7.28
C LYS A 246 18.23 -8.05 8.61
N LYS A 247 17.88 -8.73 9.72
CA LYS A 247 18.45 -8.46 11.05
C LYS A 247 19.93 -8.86 11.13
N ILE A 248 20.32 -9.98 10.51
CA ILE A 248 21.68 -10.52 10.56
C ILE A 248 22.65 -9.73 9.67
N ILE A 249 22.31 -9.52 8.40
CA ILE A 249 23.22 -8.90 7.43
C ILE A 249 23.01 -7.38 7.26
N GLY A 250 22.00 -6.84 7.93
CA GLY A 250 21.58 -5.46 7.78
C GLY A 250 20.80 -5.21 6.48
N LEU A 251 19.98 -4.16 6.48
CA LEU A 251 19.05 -3.88 5.38
C LEU A 251 19.76 -3.53 4.07
N ASN A 252 20.90 -2.82 4.14
CA ASN A 252 21.67 -2.44 2.96
C ASN A 252 22.29 -3.67 2.27
N ASN A 253 22.84 -4.61 3.03
CA ASN A 253 23.39 -5.85 2.48
C ASN A 253 22.28 -6.77 1.97
N TYR A 254 21.15 -6.83 2.69
CA TYR A 254 19.96 -7.54 2.20
C TYR A 254 19.48 -7.02 0.86
N ARG A 255 19.48 -5.70 0.66
CA ARG A 255 19.12 -5.07 -0.63
C ARG A 255 20.10 -5.45 -1.75
N LYS A 256 21.41 -5.44 -1.46
CA LYS A 256 22.43 -5.89 -2.42
C LYS A 256 22.20 -7.35 -2.79
N LEU A 257 22.00 -8.22 -1.79
CA LEU A 257 21.70 -9.64 -1.99
C LEU A 257 20.40 -9.84 -2.80
N TYR A 258 19.34 -9.13 -2.47
CA TYR A 258 18.06 -9.20 -3.18
C TYR A 258 18.21 -8.80 -4.64
N ARG A 259 18.94 -7.70 -4.92
CA ARG A 259 19.25 -7.26 -6.28
C ARG A 259 20.03 -8.32 -7.06
N PHE A 260 21.05 -8.90 -6.46
CA PHE A 260 21.84 -9.95 -7.06
C PHE A 260 21.00 -11.21 -7.38
N MET A 261 20.19 -11.68 -6.44
CA MET A 261 19.34 -12.87 -6.61
C MET A 261 18.28 -12.72 -7.71
N TYR A 262 17.74 -11.52 -7.90
CA TYR A 262 16.70 -11.27 -8.91
C TYR A 262 17.25 -10.64 -10.20
N ARG A 263 18.58 -10.66 -10.40
CA ARG A 263 19.29 -10.07 -11.57
C ARG A 263 18.77 -8.66 -11.92
N ILE A 264 18.50 -7.86 -10.92
CA ILE A 264 18.09 -6.46 -11.11
C ILE A 264 19.39 -5.67 -11.29
N GLU A 265 19.84 -5.54 -12.55
CA GLU A 265 20.93 -4.63 -12.92
C GLU A 265 20.51 -3.19 -12.65
N ILE A 266 21.50 -2.39 -12.22
CA ILE A 266 21.36 -0.98 -11.86
C ILE A 266 21.25 -0.12 -13.11
#